data_8e792802604b079c004973bcf5e7a9ca
#
_entry.id   8e792802604b079c004973bcf5e7a9ca
#
_cell.length_a   1.000
_cell.length_b   1.000
_cell.length_c   1.000
_cell.angle_alpha   90.00
_cell.angle_beta   90.00
_cell.angle_gamma   90.00
#
_symmetry.space_group_name_H-M   'P 1'
#
loop_
_entity.id
_entity.type
_entity.pdbx_description
1 polymer ?
#
loop_
_entity_poly.entity_id
_entity_poly.type
_entity_poly.pdbx_seq_one_letter_code
_entity_poly.pdbx_strand_id
1 'polypeptide(L)'
;AVALFAVACSSGESSTTGETPLPQQSAPVVTAPFNQTSIPVAAPAVLAKTGPVAAAQAVSSVASSASLSGAPTLQSTSGNSGIWVLGEGSVTLEPDLAMLNLGVETTGKTVAAARAEAATAMDAMVTSLKSNGIAAIDIQTQFFNISPQYQWTEVLENGIRTSKQVLTGYRVTNNAAIKIRDMENVGPIIDQVSEAGGDAARINGISFTVEDTSPLMVSLRADAVADAIAKANQFANLTGVDLGRLVFISETGGNAPQVRAFPEADFAMAVSSFAPSTSISGGELEITMSVQAVFEIQ
;
A
#
# COMPACT_ATOMS: atom_id res chain seq x y z
N ALA A 1 45.21 35.18 -44.11
CA ALA A 1 46.41 34.45 -43.70
C ALA A 1 45.92 33.12 -43.08
N VAL A 2 46.18 32.06 -43.84
CA VAL A 2 45.89 30.66 -43.51
C VAL A 2 47.11 30.12 -42.77
N ALA A 3 46.89 29.49 -41.64
CA ALA A 3 47.92 28.63 -41.04
C ALA A 3 47.29 27.28 -40.67
N LEU A 4 47.68 26.29 -41.48
CA LEU A 4 47.49 24.86 -41.28
C LEU A 4 48.55 24.39 -40.27
N PHE A 5 48.16 23.63 -39.26
CA PHE A 5 49.09 22.77 -38.51
C PHE A 5 48.61 21.31 -38.48
N ALA A 6 49.50 20.48 -38.93
CA ALA A 6 49.34 19.04 -39.09
C ALA A 6 49.54 18.33 -37.75
N VAL A 7 48.77 17.28 -37.59
CA VAL A 7 48.78 16.33 -36.46
C VAL A 7 49.80 15.23 -36.76
N ALA A 8 50.66 14.92 -35.79
CA ALA A 8 51.51 13.75 -35.78
C ALA A 8 50.89 12.67 -34.88
N CYS A 9 50.65 11.50 -35.44
CA CYS A 9 50.32 10.26 -34.71
C CYS A 9 51.56 9.75 -33.97
N SER A 10 51.41 9.38 -32.70
CA SER A 10 52.36 8.56 -31.99
C SER A 10 51.60 7.40 -31.37
N SER A 11 51.86 6.20 -31.87
CA SER A 11 51.50 4.87 -31.36
C SER A 11 52.37 4.57 -30.12
N GLY A 12 51.74 4.29 -28.98
CA GLY A 12 52.36 3.88 -27.72
C GLY A 12 51.72 2.60 -27.18
N GLU A 13 52.58 1.63 -26.95
CA GLU A 13 52.35 0.23 -26.68
C GLU A 13 51.53 -0.07 -25.39
N SER A 14 50.82 -1.17 -25.48
CA SER A 14 50.12 -1.86 -24.42
C SER A 14 51.07 -2.42 -23.36
N SER A 15 50.85 -2.04 -22.09
CA SER A 15 51.42 -2.77 -20.97
C SER A 15 50.28 -3.43 -20.18
N THR A 16 50.13 -4.71 -20.38
CA THR A 16 49.29 -5.60 -19.58
C THR A 16 49.93 -5.79 -18.21
N THR A 17 49.35 -5.18 -17.19
CA THR A 17 49.65 -5.53 -15.80
C THR A 17 48.53 -6.41 -15.27
N GLY A 18 48.85 -7.66 -14.99
CA GLY A 18 47.95 -8.68 -14.47
C GLY A 18 47.48 -8.28 -13.07
N GLU A 19 46.19 -8.13 -12.94
CA GLU A 19 45.50 -7.94 -11.65
C GLU A 19 45.10 -9.32 -11.14
N THR A 20 45.72 -9.75 -10.05
CA THR A 20 45.43 -10.97 -9.34
C THR A 20 44.09 -10.79 -8.60
N PRO A 21 43.09 -11.69 -8.76
CA PRO A 21 41.86 -11.57 -8.01
C PRO A 21 42.08 -11.91 -6.54
N LEU A 22 41.67 -10.98 -5.65
CA LEU A 22 41.60 -11.18 -4.20
C LEU A 22 40.56 -12.27 -3.86
N PRO A 23 40.84 -13.13 -2.88
CA PRO A 23 39.89 -14.15 -2.46
C PRO A 23 38.66 -13.52 -1.79
N GLN A 24 37.47 -13.86 -2.27
CA GLN A 24 36.20 -13.56 -1.61
C GLN A 24 36.13 -14.31 -0.28
N GLN A 25 36.22 -13.59 0.82
CA GLN A 25 35.87 -14.09 2.15
C GLN A 25 34.35 -14.15 2.27
N SER A 26 33.81 -15.37 2.23
CA SER A 26 32.45 -15.65 2.60
C SER A 26 32.25 -15.40 4.10
N ALA A 27 31.40 -14.44 4.46
CA ALA A 27 30.98 -14.20 5.81
C ALA A 27 30.17 -15.41 6.35
N PRO A 28 30.36 -15.81 7.61
CA PRO A 28 29.57 -16.89 8.20
C PRO A 28 28.12 -16.43 8.41
N VAL A 29 27.18 -17.21 7.89
CA VAL A 29 25.75 -17.08 8.19
C VAL A 29 25.55 -17.54 9.63
N VAL A 30 25.32 -16.58 10.54
CA VAL A 30 24.91 -16.86 11.90
C VAL A 30 23.39 -17.09 11.90
N THR A 31 22.99 -18.34 11.86
CA THR A 31 21.62 -18.78 12.17
C THR A 31 21.46 -18.77 13.69
N ALA A 32 20.82 -17.72 14.22
CA ALA A 32 20.34 -17.72 15.60
C ALA A 32 18.98 -18.43 15.65
N PRO A 33 18.76 -19.37 16.58
CA PRO A 33 17.43 -19.96 16.75
C PRO A 33 16.48 -18.94 17.39
N PHE A 34 15.36 -18.66 16.73
CA PHE A 34 14.26 -17.90 17.32
C PHE A 34 13.64 -18.72 18.44
N ASN A 35 13.96 -18.37 19.68
CA ASN A 35 13.29 -18.90 20.86
C ASN A 35 11.99 -18.11 21.05
N GLN A 36 10.85 -18.71 20.67
CA GLN A 36 9.53 -18.16 20.96
C GLN A 36 9.22 -18.36 22.44
N THR A 37 9.50 -17.35 23.25
CA THR A 37 9.01 -17.29 24.62
C THR A 37 7.55 -16.82 24.57
N SER A 38 6.63 -17.74 24.69
CA SER A 38 5.20 -17.47 24.88
C SER A 38 5.01 -16.79 26.25
N ILE A 39 4.54 -15.56 26.23
CA ILE A 39 4.12 -14.82 27.43
C ILE A 39 2.73 -15.33 27.81
N PRO A 40 2.50 -15.86 29.02
CA PRO A 40 1.16 -16.24 29.43
C PRO A 40 0.34 -14.98 29.74
N VAL A 41 -0.77 -14.81 29.01
CA VAL A 41 -1.79 -13.81 29.33
C VAL A 41 -2.50 -14.26 30.60
N ALA A 42 -2.33 -13.48 31.68
CA ALA A 42 -3.06 -13.68 32.93
C ALA A 42 -4.52 -13.30 32.75
N ALA A 43 -5.42 -14.26 32.94
CA ALA A 43 -6.85 -14.00 33.05
C ALA A 43 -7.19 -13.37 34.40
N PRO A 44 -8.18 -12.45 34.48
CA PRO A 44 -8.57 -11.84 35.74
C PRO A 44 -9.27 -12.86 36.67
N ALA A 45 -8.80 -12.92 37.90
CA ALA A 45 -9.39 -13.71 38.96
C ALA A 45 -10.75 -13.15 39.37
N VAL A 46 -11.79 -13.95 39.20
CA VAL A 46 -13.10 -13.68 39.77
C VAL A 46 -13.12 -14.23 41.20
N LEU A 47 -13.33 -13.37 42.19
CA LEU A 47 -13.53 -13.72 43.57
C LEU A 47 -14.85 -14.53 43.72
N ALA A 48 -14.76 -15.79 43.97
CA ALA A 48 -15.90 -16.61 44.41
C ALA A 48 -15.99 -16.61 45.95
N LYS A 49 -17.08 -16.10 46.47
CA LYS A 49 -17.47 -16.18 47.89
C LYS A 49 -17.78 -17.63 48.26
N THR A 50 -17.10 -18.11 49.27
CA THR A 50 -17.38 -19.36 49.97
C THR A 50 -18.66 -19.31 50.79
N GLY A 51 -19.49 -20.31 50.67
CA GLY A 51 -20.56 -20.66 51.60
C GLY A 51 -20.70 -22.18 51.67
N PRO A 52 -21.08 -22.78 52.83
CA PRO A 52 -20.67 -24.13 53.18
C PRO A 52 -21.67 -25.25 52.84
N VAL A 53 -21.10 -26.38 52.50
CA VAL A 53 -21.39 -27.80 52.79
C VAL A 53 -22.84 -28.24 52.98
N ALA A 54 -23.25 -29.22 52.21
CA ALA A 54 -24.08 -30.35 52.70
C ALA A 54 -23.69 -31.65 51.98
N ALA A 55 -23.56 -32.66 52.80
CA ALA A 55 -23.05 -33.98 52.49
C ALA A 55 -24.05 -34.88 51.79
N ALA A 56 -23.52 -35.86 51.07
CA ALA A 56 -23.94 -37.25 50.96
C ALA A 56 -25.26 -37.58 50.24
N GLN A 57 -25.21 -38.41 49.21
CA GLN A 57 -25.57 -39.81 49.37
C GLN A 57 -25.26 -40.57 48.08
N ALA A 58 -24.57 -41.69 48.25
CA ALA A 58 -24.39 -42.72 47.25
C ALA A 58 -25.71 -43.45 47.05
N VAL A 59 -26.17 -43.56 45.80
CA VAL A 59 -27.20 -44.50 45.39
C VAL A 59 -26.70 -45.37 44.26
N SER A 60 -26.44 -46.57 44.51
CA SER A 60 -26.22 -47.63 43.54
C SER A 60 -27.46 -47.74 42.61
N SER A 61 -27.22 -47.59 41.32
CA SER A 61 -28.28 -47.91 40.34
C SER A 61 -27.81 -48.94 39.33
N VAL A 62 -28.61 -49.95 39.36
CA VAL A 62 -28.79 -51.09 38.53
C VAL A 62 -28.49 -50.91 37.08
N ALA A 63 -27.63 -51.77 36.53
CA ALA A 63 -27.37 -51.91 35.10
C ALA A 63 -28.70 -52.44 34.43
N SER A 64 -29.30 -51.60 33.60
CA SER A 64 -30.26 -52.02 32.60
C SER A 64 -29.55 -52.01 31.21
N SER A 65 -29.31 -53.24 30.76
CA SER A 65 -28.89 -53.52 29.39
C SER A 65 -30.02 -53.18 28.41
N ALA A 66 -29.98 -51.97 27.83
CA ALA A 66 -30.81 -51.66 26.70
C ALA A 66 -29.98 -51.86 25.45
N SER A 67 -30.30 -52.85 24.66
CA SER A 67 -29.75 -53.04 23.30
C SER A 67 -30.20 -51.92 22.40
N LEU A 68 -29.29 -50.97 22.16
CA LEU A 68 -29.48 -49.97 21.14
C LEU A 68 -28.88 -50.47 19.84
N SER A 69 -29.70 -51.20 19.07
CA SER A 69 -29.54 -51.30 17.62
C SER A 69 -29.98 -49.98 17.01
N GLY A 70 -29.12 -49.03 17.07
CA GLY A 70 -29.22 -47.79 16.31
C GLY A 70 -27.87 -47.60 15.61
N ALA A 71 -27.78 -47.97 14.34
CA ALA A 71 -26.68 -47.53 13.52
C ALA A 71 -26.55 -46.01 13.65
N PRO A 72 -25.35 -45.46 13.91
CA PRO A 72 -25.19 -44.02 13.84
C PRO A 72 -25.50 -43.63 12.39
N THR A 73 -26.68 -43.07 12.16
CA THR A 73 -26.90 -42.26 11.01
C THR A 73 -25.87 -41.14 11.11
N LEU A 74 -24.82 -41.28 10.30
CA LEU A 74 -23.94 -40.16 9.98
C LEU A 74 -24.87 -39.10 9.40
N GLN A 75 -25.35 -38.19 10.26
CA GLN A 75 -25.86 -36.94 9.80
C GLN A 75 -24.65 -36.28 9.15
N SER A 76 -24.52 -36.53 7.86
CA SER A 76 -23.73 -35.67 7.01
C SER A 76 -24.25 -34.27 7.27
N THR A 77 -23.49 -33.48 8.02
CA THR A 77 -23.70 -32.05 8.07
C THR A 77 -23.45 -31.57 6.63
N SER A 78 -24.56 -31.52 5.88
CA SER A 78 -24.60 -31.07 4.48
C SER A 78 -24.36 -29.56 4.43
N GLY A 79 -23.22 -29.16 4.96
CA GLY A 79 -22.76 -27.76 4.90
C GLY A 79 -22.23 -27.34 3.53
N ASN A 80 -22.22 -28.29 2.56
CA ASN A 80 -21.61 -28.03 1.25
C ASN A 80 -22.45 -28.57 0.07
N SER A 81 -23.75 -28.82 0.27
CA SER A 81 -24.62 -29.23 -0.84
C SER A 81 -25.19 -28.01 -1.54
N GLY A 82 -24.68 -27.75 -2.73
CA GLY A 82 -25.17 -26.63 -3.54
C GLY A 82 -24.16 -26.21 -4.63
N ILE A 83 -24.62 -25.37 -5.52
CA ILE A 83 -23.77 -24.73 -6.52
C ILE A 83 -23.16 -23.46 -5.91
N TRP A 84 -21.85 -23.48 -5.76
CA TRP A 84 -21.05 -22.36 -5.27
C TRP A 84 -20.47 -21.59 -6.46
N VAL A 85 -20.72 -20.30 -6.51
CA VAL A 85 -20.24 -19.43 -7.58
C VAL A 85 -19.69 -18.14 -7.02
N LEU A 86 -18.74 -17.58 -7.75
CA LEU A 86 -18.26 -16.23 -7.57
C LEU A 86 -18.73 -15.39 -8.76
N GLY A 87 -19.57 -14.41 -8.50
CA GLY A 87 -19.96 -13.43 -9.48
C GLY A 87 -19.08 -12.19 -9.39
N GLU A 88 -18.80 -11.57 -10.52
CA GLU A 88 -17.93 -10.42 -10.63
C GLU A 88 -18.64 -9.32 -11.41
N GLY A 89 -18.54 -8.08 -10.90
CA GLY A 89 -18.89 -6.86 -11.59
C GLY A 89 -17.66 -6.01 -11.73
N SER A 90 -17.47 -5.39 -12.89
CA SER A 90 -16.38 -4.46 -13.13
C SER A 90 -16.84 -3.26 -13.92
N VAL A 91 -16.26 -2.11 -13.66
CA VAL A 91 -16.47 -0.87 -14.41
C VAL A 91 -15.14 -0.19 -14.65
N THR A 92 -14.93 0.25 -15.87
CA THR A 92 -13.78 1.07 -16.26
C THR A 92 -14.24 2.51 -16.42
N LEU A 93 -13.48 3.46 -15.85
CA LEU A 93 -13.81 4.88 -15.88
C LEU A 93 -12.54 5.74 -15.80
N GLU A 94 -12.67 6.99 -16.24
CA GLU A 94 -11.60 7.97 -16.05
C GLU A 94 -11.61 8.50 -14.61
N PRO A 95 -10.43 8.75 -13.99
CA PRO A 95 -10.35 9.35 -12.66
C PRO A 95 -10.85 10.80 -12.69
N ASP A 96 -11.55 11.22 -11.63
CA ASP A 96 -12.01 12.58 -11.41
C ASP A 96 -11.29 13.31 -10.28
N LEU A 97 -10.37 12.62 -9.61
CA LEU A 97 -9.61 13.13 -8.49
C LEU A 97 -8.15 12.69 -8.56
N ALA A 98 -7.24 13.66 -8.50
CA ALA A 98 -5.82 13.43 -8.27
C ALA A 98 -5.48 13.69 -6.79
N MET A 99 -4.81 12.74 -6.17
CA MET A 99 -4.27 12.82 -4.82
C MET A 99 -2.78 13.07 -4.89
N LEU A 100 -2.38 14.34 -4.71
CA LEU A 100 -0.99 14.74 -4.72
C LEU A 100 -0.42 14.70 -3.30
N ASN A 101 0.66 13.97 -3.10
CA ASN A 101 1.42 13.95 -1.86
C ASN A 101 2.65 14.82 -2.03
N LEU A 102 2.71 15.91 -1.30
CA LEU A 102 3.81 16.84 -1.32
C LEU A 102 4.20 17.28 0.09
N GLY A 103 5.33 17.94 0.22
CA GLY A 103 5.76 18.46 1.49
C GLY A 103 7.03 19.28 1.38
N VAL A 104 7.60 19.58 2.52
CA VAL A 104 8.87 20.26 2.65
C VAL A 104 9.82 19.48 3.53
N GLU A 105 11.09 19.51 3.18
CA GLU A 105 12.17 19.01 4.01
C GLU A 105 13.25 20.07 4.12
N THR A 106 13.56 20.46 5.36
CA THR A 106 14.60 21.45 5.65
C THR A 106 15.58 20.92 6.70
N THR A 107 16.79 21.46 6.70
CA THR A 107 17.81 21.13 7.70
C THR A 107 18.37 22.41 8.28
N GLY A 108 18.59 22.42 9.59
CA GLY A 108 19.16 23.58 10.28
C GLY A 108 20.02 23.20 11.48
N LYS A 109 20.91 24.08 11.88
CA LYS A 109 21.77 23.85 13.07
C LYS A 109 20.98 23.80 14.37
N THR A 110 19.79 24.41 14.39
CA THR A 110 18.87 24.40 15.53
C THR A 110 17.46 24.01 15.06
N VAL A 111 16.67 23.44 15.97
CA VAL A 111 15.24 23.13 15.71
C VAL A 111 14.47 24.37 15.27
N ALA A 112 14.74 25.52 15.90
CA ALA A 112 14.04 26.77 15.56
C ALA A 112 14.31 27.22 14.12
N ALA A 113 15.56 27.17 13.67
CA ALA A 113 15.94 27.56 12.32
C ALA A 113 15.31 26.61 11.27
N ALA A 114 15.50 25.29 11.43
CA ALA A 114 14.92 24.32 10.51
C ALA A 114 13.40 24.40 10.43
N ARG A 115 12.72 24.60 11.58
CA ARG A 115 11.26 24.75 11.61
C ARG A 115 10.78 26.02 10.93
N ALA A 116 11.48 27.15 11.16
CA ALA A 116 11.11 28.43 10.54
C ALA A 116 11.21 28.36 9.01
N GLU A 117 12.27 27.77 8.49
CA GLU A 117 12.47 27.54 7.06
C GLU A 117 11.39 26.63 6.47
N ALA A 118 11.09 25.48 7.14
CA ALA A 118 10.04 24.57 6.74
C ALA A 118 8.66 25.26 6.71
N ALA A 119 8.35 26.09 7.72
CA ALA A 119 7.09 26.82 7.77
C ALA A 119 6.99 27.81 6.60
N THR A 120 8.03 28.58 6.33
CA THR A 120 8.06 29.55 5.21
C THR A 120 7.83 28.86 3.86
N ALA A 121 8.54 27.76 3.61
CA ALA A 121 8.40 27.02 2.35
C ALA A 121 7.00 26.38 2.22
N MET A 122 6.48 25.77 3.31
CA MET A 122 5.14 25.17 3.29
C MET A 122 4.04 26.21 3.11
N ASP A 123 4.15 27.38 3.73
CA ASP A 123 3.19 28.47 3.57
C ASP A 123 3.19 29.01 2.13
N ALA A 124 4.35 29.09 1.48
CA ALA A 124 4.46 29.46 0.07
C ALA A 124 3.78 28.45 -0.84
N MET A 125 4.02 27.14 -0.62
CA MET A 125 3.36 26.05 -1.35
C MET A 125 1.85 26.07 -1.16
N VAL A 126 1.35 26.22 0.07
CA VAL A 126 -0.08 26.29 0.38
C VAL A 126 -0.72 27.54 -0.27
N THR A 127 -0.01 28.64 -0.33
CA THR A 127 -0.47 29.86 -1.00
C THR A 127 -0.58 29.64 -2.51
N SER A 128 0.42 28.99 -3.13
CA SER A 128 0.39 28.61 -4.53
C SER A 128 -0.76 27.65 -4.84
N LEU A 129 -1.01 26.64 -4.00
CA LEU A 129 -2.15 25.72 -4.15
C LEU A 129 -3.49 26.49 -4.13
N LYS A 130 -3.67 27.38 -3.19
CA LYS A 130 -4.90 28.19 -3.07
C LYS A 130 -5.09 29.12 -4.26
N SER A 131 -4.03 29.73 -4.79
CA SER A 131 -4.10 30.57 -6.00
C SER A 131 -4.48 29.78 -7.25
N ASN A 132 -4.21 28.46 -7.26
CA ASN A 132 -4.65 27.53 -8.28
C ASN A 132 -6.04 26.92 -8.01
N GLY A 133 -6.82 27.51 -7.11
CA GLY A 133 -8.20 27.11 -6.86
C GLY A 133 -8.38 25.93 -5.91
N ILE A 134 -7.32 25.43 -5.28
CA ILE A 134 -7.43 24.34 -4.31
C ILE A 134 -8.02 24.87 -3.00
N ALA A 135 -9.13 24.30 -2.57
CA ALA A 135 -9.78 24.70 -1.34
C ALA A 135 -8.95 24.30 -0.11
N ALA A 136 -9.04 25.09 0.96
CA ALA A 136 -8.29 24.81 2.19
C ALA A 136 -8.64 23.43 2.81
N ILE A 137 -9.87 22.96 2.63
CA ILE A 137 -10.34 21.65 3.10
C ILE A 137 -9.69 20.48 2.35
N ASP A 138 -9.23 20.72 1.13
CA ASP A 138 -8.58 19.73 0.26
C ASP A 138 -7.06 19.63 0.51
N ILE A 139 -6.52 20.45 1.42
CA ILE A 139 -5.12 20.43 1.84
C ILE A 139 -5.04 19.88 3.26
N GLN A 140 -4.53 18.67 3.40
CA GLN A 140 -4.46 18.00 4.69
C GLN A 140 -3.02 17.61 5.04
N THR A 141 -2.50 18.14 6.15
CA THR A 141 -1.22 17.68 6.70
C THR A 141 -1.36 16.23 7.18
N GLN A 142 -0.49 15.37 6.68
CA GLN A 142 -0.46 13.95 7.03
C GLN A 142 0.66 13.59 8.00
N PHE A 143 1.79 14.27 7.86
CA PHE A 143 2.97 13.94 8.63
C PHE A 143 3.79 15.17 8.94
N PHE A 144 4.18 15.32 10.21
CA PHE A 144 5.12 16.34 10.65
C PHE A 144 6.12 15.72 11.61
N ASN A 145 7.42 15.89 11.32
CA ASN A 145 8.47 15.33 12.15
C ASN A 145 9.68 16.26 12.24
N ILE A 146 10.33 16.24 13.40
CA ILE A 146 11.61 16.89 13.64
C ILE A 146 12.57 15.86 14.20
N SER A 147 13.66 15.61 13.50
CA SER A 147 14.67 14.60 13.88
C SER A 147 16.08 15.19 13.95
N PRO A 148 16.89 14.81 14.94
CA PRO A 148 18.29 15.18 14.98
C PRO A 148 19.06 14.46 13.86
N GLN A 149 20.01 15.15 13.26
CA GLN A 149 20.92 14.61 12.25
C GLN A 149 22.30 14.42 12.86
N TYR A 150 22.84 13.22 12.71
CA TYR A 150 24.15 12.86 13.22
C TYR A 150 25.05 12.43 12.07
N GLN A 151 26.32 12.76 12.19
CA GLN A 151 27.36 12.32 11.26
C GLN A 151 28.47 11.63 12.04
N TRP A 152 29.02 10.58 11.48
CA TRP A 152 30.22 9.94 12.01
C TRP A 152 31.44 10.71 11.54
N THR A 153 32.23 11.19 12.49
CA THR A 153 33.47 11.94 12.25
C THR A 153 34.63 11.23 12.90
N GLU A 154 35.70 11.04 12.16
CA GLU A 154 36.95 10.56 12.75
C GLU A 154 37.58 11.67 13.58
N VAL A 155 37.79 11.38 14.84
CA VAL A 155 38.53 12.23 15.79
C VAL A 155 39.78 11.54 16.23
N LEU A 156 40.86 12.30 16.38
CA LEU A 156 42.11 11.80 16.90
C LEU A 156 42.13 12.05 18.42
N GLU A 157 41.88 11.02 19.20
CA GLU A 157 41.99 11.07 20.68
C GLU A 157 43.22 10.31 21.11
N ASN A 158 44.16 10.99 21.77
CA ASN A 158 45.43 10.43 22.24
C ASN A 158 46.26 9.69 21.17
N GLY A 159 46.24 10.17 19.93
CA GLY A 159 46.95 9.55 18.82
C GLY A 159 46.24 8.34 18.17
N ILE A 160 45.05 7.98 18.66
CA ILE A 160 44.22 6.88 18.12
C ILE A 160 43.05 7.50 17.34
N ARG A 161 42.82 7.01 16.13
CA ARG A 161 41.64 7.39 15.33
C ARG A 161 40.44 6.67 15.89
N THR A 162 39.45 7.45 16.37
CA THR A 162 38.21 6.95 16.91
C THR A 162 37.05 7.57 16.13
N SER A 163 36.09 6.77 15.72
CA SER A 163 34.85 7.26 15.06
C SER A 163 33.85 7.71 16.11
N LYS A 164 33.42 8.97 16.07
CA LYS A 164 32.47 9.56 17.01
C LYS A 164 31.26 10.11 16.28
N GLN A 165 30.09 9.85 16.84
CA GLN A 165 28.85 10.41 16.35
C GLN A 165 28.67 11.86 16.84
N VAL A 166 28.59 12.80 15.91
CA VAL A 166 28.44 14.24 16.21
C VAL A 166 27.10 14.72 15.68
N LEU A 167 26.35 15.45 16.50
CA LEU A 167 25.14 16.13 16.07
C LEU A 167 25.48 17.24 15.09
N THR A 168 24.99 17.16 13.86
CA THR A 168 25.22 18.14 12.79
C THR A 168 24.09 19.16 12.65
N GLY A 169 22.90 18.80 13.11
CA GLY A 169 21.72 19.66 13.02
C GLY A 169 20.44 18.91 13.24
N TYR A 170 19.36 19.49 12.73
CA TYR A 170 18.01 18.95 12.82
C TYR A 170 17.37 19.01 11.45
N ARG A 171 16.62 17.95 11.13
CA ARG A 171 15.80 17.87 9.93
C ARG A 171 14.34 18.03 10.32
N VAL A 172 13.62 18.86 9.57
CA VAL A 172 12.16 19.00 9.67
C VAL A 172 11.55 18.49 8.37
N THR A 173 10.56 17.63 8.50
CA THR A 173 9.74 17.12 7.40
C THR A 173 8.29 17.45 7.68
N ASN A 174 7.58 18.04 6.73
CA ASN A 174 6.15 18.35 6.80
C ASN A 174 5.50 17.94 5.49
N ASN A 175 4.66 16.90 5.51
CA ASN A 175 4.00 16.34 4.33
C ASN A 175 2.49 16.56 4.42
N ALA A 176 1.89 16.85 3.28
CA ALA A 176 0.46 17.02 3.12
C ALA A 176 -0.05 16.23 1.91
N ALA A 177 -1.30 15.77 2.00
CA ALA A 177 -2.08 15.27 0.87
C ALA A 177 -2.99 16.38 0.38
N ILE A 178 -3.06 16.50 -0.93
CA ILE A 178 -3.82 17.52 -1.64
C ILE A 178 -4.77 16.84 -2.62
N LYS A 179 -6.05 17.22 -2.56
CA LYS A 179 -7.07 16.81 -3.54
C LYS A 179 -7.12 17.80 -4.69
N ILE A 180 -6.91 17.33 -5.91
CA ILE A 180 -7.00 18.14 -7.14
C ILE A 180 -8.07 17.52 -8.03
N ARG A 181 -9.18 18.27 -8.26
CA ARG A 181 -10.27 17.84 -9.12
C ARG A 181 -10.09 18.30 -10.57
N ASP A 182 -9.29 19.32 -10.76
CA ASP A 182 -8.97 19.84 -12.10
C ASP A 182 -7.83 19.01 -12.70
N MET A 183 -8.23 17.93 -13.40
CA MET A 183 -7.32 16.94 -13.94
C MET A 183 -6.40 17.51 -15.04
N GLU A 184 -6.88 18.51 -15.78
CA GLU A 184 -6.11 19.13 -16.87
C GLU A 184 -4.97 19.99 -16.34
N ASN A 185 -5.14 20.58 -15.15
CA ASN A 185 -4.19 21.49 -14.54
C ASN A 185 -3.27 20.83 -13.48
N VAL A 186 -3.32 19.53 -13.31
CA VAL A 186 -2.48 18.82 -12.32
C VAL A 186 -0.99 19.07 -12.55
N GLY A 187 -0.50 18.93 -13.79
CA GLY A 187 0.91 19.18 -14.12
C GLY A 187 1.35 20.62 -13.83
N PRO A 188 0.67 21.64 -14.40
CA PRO A 188 0.94 23.04 -14.08
C PRO A 188 0.88 23.38 -12.59
N ILE A 189 -0.04 22.79 -11.82
CA ILE A 189 -0.14 22.98 -10.37
C ILE A 189 1.13 22.45 -9.68
N ILE A 190 1.58 21.25 -10.04
CA ILE A 190 2.79 20.64 -9.46
C ILE A 190 4.02 21.52 -9.74
N ASP A 191 4.17 22.01 -10.97
CA ASP A 191 5.29 22.87 -11.35
C ASP A 191 5.32 24.15 -10.52
N GLN A 192 4.17 24.85 -10.42
CA GLN A 192 4.06 26.10 -9.66
C GLN A 192 4.27 25.91 -8.15
N VAL A 193 3.75 24.81 -7.59
CA VAL A 193 3.91 24.51 -6.17
C VAL A 193 5.36 24.11 -5.86
N SER A 194 6.00 23.37 -6.75
CA SER A 194 7.41 23.02 -6.61
C SER A 194 8.31 24.26 -6.65
N GLU A 195 8.04 25.18 -7.57
CA GLU A 195 8.74 26.47 -7.66
C GLU A 195 8.53 27.31 -6.39
N ALA A 196 7.30 27.38 -5.87
CA ALA A 196 6.98 28.13 -4.66
C ALA A 196 7.68 27.58 -3.41
N GLY A 197 7.85 26.27 -3.30
CA GLY A 197 8.56 25.61 -2.20
C GLY A 197 10.08 25.61 -2.34
N GLY A 198 10.59 25.91 -3.54
CA GLY A 198 12.02 25.96 -3.86
C GLY A 198 12.75 24.66 -3.50
N ASP A 199 13.99 24.78 -3.05
CA ASP A 199 14.84 23.63 -2.71
C ASP A 199 14.32 22.79 -1.55
N ALA A 200 13.41 23.33 -0.75
CA ALA A 200 12.76 22.60 0.35
C ALA A 200 11.62 21.70 -0.12
N ALA A 201 11.05 21.94 -1.31
CA ALA A 201 9.92 21.18 -1.82
C ALA A 201 10.25 19.70 -2.03
N ARG A 202 9.29 18.85 -1.68
CA ARG A 202 9.33 17.40 -1.92
C ARG A 202 8.00 16.96 -2.51
N ILE A 203 8.03 16.43 -3.72
CA ILE A 203 6.89 15.77 -4.34
C ILE A 203 7.07 14.27 -4.10
N ASN A 204 6.22 13.72 -3.24
CA ASN A 204 6.31 12.33 -2.79
C ASN A 204 5.53 11.37 -3.69
N GLY A 205 4.73 11.90 -4.60
CA GLY A 205 3.98 11.12 -5.58
C GLY A 205 2.58 11.65 -5.82
N ILE A 206 1.97 11.11 -6.85
CA ILE A 206 0.59 11.37 -7.22
C ILE A 206 -0.11 10.05 -7.47
N SER A 207 -1.38 9.97 -7.11
CA SER A 207 -2.27 8.86 -7.44
C SER A 207 -3.60 9.40 -7.93
N PHE A 208 -4.28 8.61 -8.73
CA PHE A 208 -5.56 8.96 -9.32
C PHE A 208 -6.64 8.05 -8.76
N THR A 209 -7.81 8.62 -8.54
CA THR A 209 -8.94 7.89 -7.96
C THR A 209 -10.25 8.53 -8.40
N VAL A 210 -11.35 8.00 -7.91
CA VAL A 210 -12.70 8.57 -8.05
C VAL A 210 -13.13 9.08 -6.67
N GLU A 211 -13.62 10.32 -6.60
CA GLU A 211 -13.97 10.95 -5.31
C GLU A 211 -15.20 10.29 -4.68
N ASP A 212 -16.21 9.96 -5.47
CA ASP A 212 -17.42 9.26 -5.00
C ASP A 212 -17.67 7.98 -5.79
N THR A 213 -17.33 6.86 -5.20
CA THR A 213 -17.59 5.51 -5.76
C THR A 213 -18.97 4.98 -5.42
N SER A 214 -19.75 5.64 -4.55
CA SER A 214 -21.02 5.13 -4.03
C SER A 214 -22.06 4.81 -5.12
N PRO A 215 -22.25 5.65 -6.15
CA PRO A 215 -23.18 5.34 -7.23
C PRO A 215 -22.76 4.09 -8.03
N LEU A 216 -21.45 3.92 -8.21
CA LEU A 216 -20.88 2.80 -8.96
C LEU A 216 -21.05 1.48 -8.21
N MET A 217 -20.96 1.50 -6.87
CA MET A 217 -21.12 0.30 -6.06
C MET A 217 -22.50 -0.32 -6.20
N VAL A 218 -23.54 0.47 -6.48
CA VAL A 218 -24.89 -0.05 -6.70
C VAL A 218 -24.98 -0.84 -8.01
N SER A 219 -24.43 -0.30 -9.11
CA SER A 219 -24.41 -1.01 -10.39
C SER A 219 -23.50 -2.24 -10.36
N LEU A 220 -22.31 -2.11 -9.79
CA LEU A 220 -21.35 -3.23 -9.64
C LEU A 220 -21.94 -4.41 -8.87
N ARG A 221 -22.73 -4.11 -7.83
CA ARG A 221 -23.44 -5.14 -7.06
C ARG A 221 -24.49 -5.86 -7.88
N ALA A 222 -25.23 -5.13 -8.70
CA ALA A 222 -26.20 -5.71 -9.61
C ALA A 222 -25.54 -6.60 -10.65
N ASP A 223 -24.43 -6.14 -11.25
CA ASP A 223 -23.67 -6.90 -12.25
C ASP A 223 -23.05 -8.15 -11.67
N ALA A 224 -22.43 -8.06 -10.49
CA ALA A 224 -21.83 -9.20 -9.79
C ALA A 224 -22.87 -10.26 -9.42
N VAL A 225 -24.07 -9.85 -8.98
CA VAL A 225 -25.18 -10.79 -8.69
C VAL A 225 -25.72 -11.43 -9.96
N ALA A 226 -25.86 -10.65 -11.03
CA ALA A 226 -26.31 -11.18 -12.32
C ALA A 226 -25.33 -12.22 -12.88
N ASP A 227 -24.03 -11.94 -12.80
CA ASP A 227 -22.96 -12.87 -13.20
C ASP A 227 -22.97 -14.15 -12.35
N ALA A 228 -23.13 -14.03 -11.02
CA ALA A 228 -23.26 -15.18 -10.14
C ALA A 228 -24.44 -16.08 -10.53
N ILE A 229 -25.60 -15.49 -10.80
CA ILE A 229 -26.81 -16.22 -11.25
C ILE A 229 -26.57 -16.88 -12.61
N ALA A 230 -25.94 -16.18 -13.54
CA ALA A 230 -25.63 -16.72 -14.86
C ALA A 230 -24.69 -17.92 -14.77
N LYS A 231 -23.63 -17.83 -13.97
CA LYS A 231 -22.69 -18.92 -13.72
C LYS A 231 -23.37 -20.12 -13.04
N ALA A 232 -24.24 -19.87 -12.04
CA ALA A 232 -24.97 -20.94 -11.36
C ALA A 232 -25.90 -21.70 -12.31
N ASN A 233 -26.63 -21.00 -13.17
CA ASN A 233 -27.47 -21.61 -14.20
C ASN A 233 -26.65 -22.42 -15.20
N GLN A 234 -25.48 -21.93 -15.60
CA GLN A 234 -24.57 -22.66 -16.50
C GLN A 234 -24.11 -23.97 -15.86
N PHE A 235 -23.70 -23.95 -14.60
CA PHE A 235 -23.31 -25.17 -13.89
C PHE A 235 -24.48 -26.16 -13.76
N ALA A 236 -25.68 -25.70 -13.40
CA ALA A 236 -26.87 -26.53 -13.32
C ALA A 236 -27.15 -27.23 -14.64
N ASN A 237 -27.16 -26.49 -15.75
CA ASN A 237 -27.37 -27.04 -17.10
C ASN A 237 -26.29 -28.05 -17.51
N LEU A 238 -25.00 -27.78 -17.22
CA LEU A 238 -23.91 -28.67 -17.58
C LEU A 238 -23.88 -29.95 -16.76
N THR A 239 -24.39 -29.92 -15.55
CA THR A 239 -24.42 -31.08 -14.64
C THR A 239 -25.72 -31.82 -14.67
N GLY A 240 -26.76 -31.28 -15.33
CA GLY A 240 -28.10 -31.88 -15.45
C GLY A 240 -28.88 -31.84 -14.16
N VAL A 241 -28.61 -30.88 -13.28
CA VAL A 241 -29.38 -30.63 -12.05
C VAL A 241 -30.21 -29.35 -12.20
N ASP A 242 -31.30 -29.24 -11.44
CA ASP A 242 -32.07 -28.00 -11.41
C ASP A 242 -31.54 -27.05 -10.34
N LEU A 243 -31.39 -25.75 -10.74
CA LEU A 243 -30.96 -24.69 -9.84
C LEU A 243 -32.09 -24.36 -8.86
N GLY A 244 -31.82 -24.52 -7.57
CA GLY A 244 -32.75 -24.19 -6.49
C GLY A 244 -32.63 -22.72 -6.04
N ARG A 245 -33.14 -22.44 -4.87
CA ARG A 245 -33.13 -21.10 -4.29
C ARG A 245 -31.73 -20.67 -3.84
N LEU A 246 -31.51 -19.38 -3.76
CA LEU A 246 -30.31 -18.79 -3.14
C LEU A 246 -30.34 -19.09 -1.62
N VAL A 247 -29.28 -19.71 -1.10
CA VAL A 247 -29.11 -20.08 0.32
C VAL A 247 -28.21 -19.10 1.05
N PHE A 248 -27.17 -18.63 0.35
CA PHE A 248 -26.19 -17.75 0.92
C PHE A 248 -25.71 -16.77 -0.13
N ILE A 249 -25.50 -15.52 0.29
CA ILE A 249 -24.85 -14.50 -0.50
C ILE A 249 -23.96 -13.65 0.41
N SER A 250 -22.76 -13.37 -0.05
CA SER A 250 -21.81 -12.51 0.65
C SER A 250 -21.05 -11.67 -0.36
N GLU A 251 -20.97 -10.39 -0.11
CA GLU A 251 -20.08 -9.47 -0.84
C GLU A 251 -18.66 -9.66 -0.33
N THR A 252 -17.75 -9.98 -1.23
CA THR A 252 -16.33 -10.15 -0.94
C THR A 252 -15.55 -9.16 -1.78
N GLY A 253 -15.00 -8.16 -1.13
CA GLY A 253 -14.22 -7.12 -1.81
C GLY A 253 -15.09 -5.96 -2.32
N GLY A 254 -14.78 -4.80 -1.94
CA GLY A 254 -15.03 -3.49 -2.54
C GLY A 254 -13.65 -2.89 -2.61
N ASN A 255 -12.88 -3.30 -3.59
CA ASN A 255 -11.51 -2.85 -3.71
C ASN A 255 -11.49 -1.37 -4.11
N ALA A 256 -10.54 -0.62 -3.53
CA ALA A 256 -10.26 0.72 -3.99
C ALA A 256 -9.99 0.70 -5.52
N PRO A 257 -10.34 1.78 -6.24
CA PRO A 257 -10.05 1.90 -7.66
C PRO A 257 -8.60 1.54 -7.96
N GLN A 258 -8.39 0.64 -8.91
CA GLN A 258 -7.07 0.19 -9.33
C GLN A 258 -6.74 0.79 -10.68
N VAL A 259 -5.52 1.29 -10.83
CA VAL A 259 -5.04 1.75 -12.13
C VAL A 259 -4.91 0.55 -13.05
N ARG A 260 -5.57 0.60 -14.20
CA ARG A 260 -5.44 -0.42 -15.22
C ARG A 260 -4.07 -0.32 -15.88
N ALA A 261 -3.30 -1.40 -15.87
CA ALA A 261 -2.05 -1.45 -16.62
C ALA A 261 -2.37 -1.38 -18.13
N PHE A 262 -1.80 -0.39 -18.81
CA PHE A 262 -1.88 -0.37 -20.26
C PHE A 262 -1.17 -1.62 -20.83
N PRO A 263 -1.74 -2.30 -21.84
CA PRO A 263 -0.93 -3.19 -22.67
C PRO A 263 0.18 -2.35 -23.30
N GLU A 264 1.40 -2.84 -23.27
CA GLU A 264 2.55 -2.16 -23.88
C GLU A 264 2.25 -1.85 -25.35
N ALA A 265 1.79 -0.64 -25.63
CA ALA A 265 1.67 -0.10 -26.97
C ALA A 265 2.92 0.73 -27.25
N ASP A 266 3.53 0.49 -28.40
CA ASP A 266 4.72 1.17 -28.90
C ASP A 266 4.63 2.69 -28.75
N PHE A 267 5.34 3.26 -27.80
CA PHE A 267 5.47 4.71 -27.65
C PHE A 267 6.35 5.27 -28.76
N ALA A 268 5.72 5.79 -29.81
CA ALA A 268 6.41 6.59 -30.80
C ALA A 268 6.84 7.92 -30.15
N MET A 269 8.14 8.12 -29.98
CA MET A 269 8.75 9.33 -29.47
C MET A 269 8.46 10.52 -30.40
N ALA A 270 7.57 11.41 -29.99
CA ALA A 270 7.45 12.74 -30.58
C ALA A 270 8.36 13.69 -29.81
N VAL A 271 9.45 14.13 -30.46
CA VAL A 271 10.38 15.11 -29.88
C VAL A 271 9.80 16.50 -30.11
N SER A 272 9.26 17.13 -29.08
CA SER A 272 8.90 18.55 -29.11
C SER A 272 9.84 19.37 -28.22
N SER A 273 10.37 20.44 -28.76
CA SER A 273 11.45 21.27 -28.21
C SER A 273 10.95 22.51 -27.46
N PHE A 274 10.01 22.34 -26.56
CA PHE A 274 9.66 23.35 -25.55
C PHE A 274 9.86 22.70 -24.19
N ALA A 275 10.26 23.47 -23.15
CA ALA A 275 10.28 22.97 -21.80
C ALA A 275 8.83 22.52 -21.45
N PRO A 276 8.53 21.24 -21.45
CA PRO A 276 7.16 20.78 -21.26
C PRO A 276 6.82 20.95 -19.78
N SER A 277 5.60 21.44 -19.51
CA SER A 277 4.96 21.22 -18.21
C SER A 277 5.05 19.72 -17.87
N THR A 278 5.14 19.39 -16.59
CA THR A 278 5.16 18.00 -16.15
C THR A 278 3.96 17.26 -16.74
N SER A 279 4.24 16.34 -17.68
CA SER A 279 3.18 15.57 -18.33
C SER A 279 2.67 14.48 -17.37
N ILE A 280 1.42 14.60 -16.95
CA ILE A 280 0.78 13.66 -16.03
C ILE A 280 -0.52 13.17 -16.68
N SER A 281 -0.72 11.85 -16.70
CA SER A 281 -1.92 11.21 -17.21
C SER A 281 -2.50 10.29 -16.14
N GLY A 282 -3.80 10.43 -15.90
CA GLY A 282 -4.54 9.60 -14.94
C GLY A 282 -4.83 8.18 -15.44
N GLY A 283 -4.79 7.98 -16.77
CA GLY A 283 -5.17 6.69 -17.38
C GLY A 283 -6.63 6.34 -17.12
N GLU A 284 -6.93 5.04 -17.16
CA GLU A 284 -8.23 4.49 -16.80
C GLU A 284 -8.12 3.73 -15.46
N LEU A 285 -9.16 3.82 -14.66
CA LEU A 285 -9.32 3.07 -13.43
C LEU A 285 -10.31 1.94 -13.64
N GLU A 286 -10.05 0.79 -13.04
CA GLU A 286 -10.98 -0.31 -12.97
C GLU A 286 -11.39 -0.53 -11.51
N ILE A 287 -12.71 -0.57 -11.29
CA ILE A 287 -13.29 -0.91 -10.00
C ILE A 287 -13.98 -2.26 -10.16
N THR A 288 -13.67 -3.20 -9.29
CA THR A 288 -14.23 -4.54 -9.30
C THR A 288 -14.95 -4.84 -7.99
N MET A 289 -16.00 -5.63 -8.08
CA MET A 289 -16.73 -6.15 -6.95
C MET A 289 -17.00 -7.64 -7.17
N SER A 290 -16.84 -8.43 -6.12
CA SER A 290 -17.11 -9.86 -6.17
C SER A 290 -18.20 -10.23 -5.18
N VAL A 291 -19.08 -11.14 -5.59
CA VAL A 291 -20.15 -11.67 -4.77
C VAL A 291 -20.07 -13.19 -4.79
N GLN A 292 -19.92 -13.79 -3.60
CA GLN A 292 -20.03 -15.22 -3.44
C GLN A 292 -21.50 -15.60 -3.21
N ALA A 293 -22.01 -16.52 -4.00
CA ALA A 293 -23.38 -17.01 -3.90
C ALA A 293 -23.41 -18.53 -3.84
N VAL A 294 -24.37 -19.06 -3.10
CA VAL A 294 -24.63 -20.49 -2.98
C VAL A 294 -26.10 -20.76 -3.27
N PHE A 295 -26.37 -21.66 -4.20
CA PHE A 295 -27.70 -22.08 -4.60
C PHE A 295 -27.93 -23.53 -4.25
N GLU A 296 -29.13 -23.87 -3.81
CA GLU A 296 -29.55 -25.28 -3.63
C GLU A 296 -29.57 -26.01 -4.99
N ILE A 297 -29.42 -27.33 -4.93
CA ILE A 297 -29.65 -28.24 -6.06
C ILE A 297 -30.97 -28.95 -5.83
N GLN A 298 -31.83 -29.00 -6.83
CA GLN A 298 -33.11 -29.71 -6.83
C GLN A 298 -33.07 -30.90 -7.78
#